data_f3c90580d007e502411744ad9e9140ad
#
_entry.id   f3c90580d007e502411744ad9e9140ad
#
_cell.length_a   1.000
_cell.length_b   1.000
_cell.length_c   1.000
_cell.angle_alpha   90.00
_cell.angle_beta   90.00
_cell.angle_gamma   90.00
#
_symmetry.space_group_name_H-M   'P 1'
#
loop_
_entity.id
_entity.type
_entity.pdbx_description
1 polymer ?
#
loop_
_entity_poly.entity_id
_entity_poly.type
_entity_poly.pdbx_seq_one_letter_code
_entity_poly.pdbx_strand_id
1 'polypeptide(L)'
;LRGPKGSKVNLTIVRRGVQDPLLFTVKRDKIPILSLDASYMIQPKTGYIRINRFGATTAEEFKKAMTSLQKQGMKDMILDLQGNGGGYLNAAIDLANEFLGQKELIVYTEGRTAKRSDFYAKGNGDFRNGRLIILVDEYTASASEIVSGAVQDWDRGIIVGRRSFGKGLVQRPIDLQDGSMIR
;
A
#
# COMPACT_ATOMS: atom_id res chain seq x y z
N LEU A 1 -16.63 -21.54 1.34
CA LEU A 1 -17.05 -20.59 2.39
C LEU A 1 -17.57 -19.25 1.84
N ARG A 2 -17.40 -18.96 0.53
CA ARG A 2 -17.91 -17.74 -0.12
C ARG A 2 -19.44 -17.73 -0.16
N GLY A 3 -20.04 -16.54 -0.22
CA GLY A 3 -21.48 -16.36 -0.32
C GLY A 3 -21.90 -14.92 -0.04
N PRO A 4 -23.17 -14.56 -0.22
CA PRO A 4 -23.68 -13.21 -0.02
C PRO A 4 -23.41 -12.70 1.41
N LYS A 5 -23.09 -11.39 1.52
CA LYS A 5 -22.96 -10.73 2.83
C LYS A 5 -24.23 -10.92 3.66
N GLY A 6 -24.09 -11.23 4.94
CA GLY A 6 -25.19 -11.44 5.87
C GLY A 6 -25.75 -12.87 5.88
N SER A 7 -25.44 -13.71 4.87
CA SER A 7 -25.86 -15.12 4.90
C SER A 7 -25.07 -15.93 5.92
N LYS A 8 -25.66 -17.00 6.43
CA LYS A 8 -25.00 -17.90 7.39
C LYS A 8 -24.31 -19.06 6.68
N VAL A 9 -23.22 -19.55 7.23
CA VAL A 9 -22.57 -20.81 6.87
C VAL A 9 -22.34 -21.62 8.12
N ASN A 10 -22.72 -22.90 8.07
CA ASN A 10 -22.45 -23.85 9.15
C ASN A 10 -21.16 -24.58 8.84
N LEU A 11 -20.27 -24.61 9.82
CA LEU A 11 -18.96 -25.25 9.74
C LEU A 11 -18.92 -26.39 10.77
N THR A 12 -18.50 -27.57 10.33
CA THR A 12 -18.15 -28.69 11.20
C THR A 12 -16.64 -28.81 11.22
N ILE A 13 -16.03 -28.61 12.37
CA ILE A 13 -14.57 -28.59 12.53
C ILE A 13 -14.13 -29.80 13.35
N VAL A 14 -13.28 -30.63 12.80
CA VAL A 14 -12.57 -31.70 13.52
C VAL A 14 -11.27 -31.14 14.05
N ARG A 15 -11.06 -31.23 15.35
CA ARG A 15 -9.84 -30.74 16.02
C ARG A 15 -9.12 -31.91 16.69
N ARG A 16 -7.82 -31.99 16.47
CA ARG A 16 -6.97 -33.01 17.13
C ARG A 16 -7.09 -32.88 18.65
N GLY A 17 -7.35 -34.00 19.33
CA GLY A 17 -7.52 -34.05 20.78
C GLY A 17 -8.92 -33.72 21.28
N VAL A 18 -9.90 -33.46 20.39
CA VAL A 18 -11.31 -33.30 20.72
C VAL A 18 -12.10 -34.44 20.06
N GLN A 19 -12.86 -35.18 20.87
CA GLN A 19 -13.56 -36.40 20.42
C GLN A 19 -14.70 -36.09 19.47
N ASP A 20 -15.50 -35.08 19.79
CA ASP A 20 -16.65 -34.69 19.00
C ASP A 20 -16.37 -33.52 18.05
N PRO A 21 -16.95 -33.51 16.84
CA PRO A 21 -16.87 -32.41 15.93
C PRO A 21 -17.48 -31.11 16.49
N LEU A 22 -16.78 -30.01 16.35
CA LEU A 22 -17.24 -28.69 16.78
C LEU A 22 -18.11 -28.04 15.69
N LEU A 23 -19.31 -27.60 16.05
CA LEU A 23 -20.23 -26.95 15.15
C LEU A 23 -20.19 -25.43 15.36
N PHE A 24 -19.99 -24.68 14.26
CA PHE A 24 -20.00 -23.22 14.27
C PHE A 24 -20.94 -22.68 13.19
N THR A 25 -21.76 -21.70 13.56
CA THR A 25 -22.54 -20.92 12.60
C THR A 25 -21.89 -19.54 12.47
N VAL A 26 -21.35 -19.25 11.27
CA VAL A 26 -20.67 -17.98 10.98
C VAL A 26 -21.55 -17.17 10.04
N LYS A 27 -21.76 -15.89 10.36
CA LYS A 27 -22.40 -14.92 9.46
C LYS A 27 -21.35 -14.33 8.54
N ARG A 28 -21.55 -14.45 7.23
CA ARG A 28 -20.63 -13.88 6.23
C ARG A 28 -20.65 -12.37 6.26
N ASP A 29 -19.48 -11.78 6.21
CA ASP A 29 -19.31 -10.34 6.04
C ASP A 29 -18.15 -10.07 5.08
N LYS A 30 -17.99 -8.79 4.69
CA LYS A 30 -16.79 -8.34 3.98
C LYS A 30 -15.61 -8.38 4.95
N ILE A 31 -14.55 -9.11 4.58
CA ILE A 31 -13.30 -9.09 5.32
C ILE A 31 -12.47 -7.96 4.71
N PRO A 32 -12.21 -6.86 5.42
CA PRO A 32 -11.34 -5.81 4.92
C PRO A 32 -9.93 -6.37 4.74
N ILE A 33 -9.39 -6.20 3.55
CA ILE A 33 -7.98 -6.50 3.30
C ILE A 33 -7.22 -5.19 3.52
N LEU A 34 -6.65 -5.04 4.70
CA LEU A 34 -5.89 -3.86 5.06
C LEU A 34 -4.59 -3.79 4.26
N SER A 35 -4.19 -2.58 3.95
CA SER A 35 -2.93 -2.27 3.28
C SER A 35 -1.79 -2.07 4.29
N LEU A 36 -2.12 -1.70 5.52
CA LEU A 36 -1.17 -1.46 6.59
C LEU A 36 -1.11 -2.67 7.53
N ASP A 37 0.10 -3.19 7.77
CA ASP A 37 0.35 -4.25 8.75
C ASP A 37 0.66 -3.70 10.14
N ALA A 38 1.31 -2.54 10.20
CA ALA A 38 1.76 -1.95 11.45
C ALA A 38 1.82 -0.42 11.38
N SER A 39 1.46 0.24 12.48
CA SER A 39 1.74 1.65 12.70
C SER A 39 1.89 1.93 14.20
N TYR A 40 3.07 2.39 14.61
CA TYR A 40 3.39 2.67 16.01
C TYR A 40 4.57 3.64 16.15
N MET A 41 4.73 4.23 17.34
CA MET A 41 5.93 5.00 17.67
C MET A 41 7.06 4.04 17.99
N ILE A 42 8.13 3.99 17.18
CA ILE A 42 9.29 3.11 17.40
C ILE A 42 10.25 3.70 18.46
N GLN A 43 10.28 5.02 18.57
CA GLN A 43 10.98 5.78 19.62
C GLN A 43 10.37 7.17 19.73
N PRO A 44 10.73 7.97 20.75
CA PRO A 44 10.24 9.35 20.86
C PRO A 44 10.42 10.12 19.56
N LYS A 45 9.33 10.73 19.05
CA LYS A 45 9.26 11.52 17.81
C LYS A 45 9.42 10.75 16.49
N THR A 46 9.65 9.44 16.48
CA THR A 46 9.79 8.65 15.26
C THR A 46 8.67 7.62 15.18
N GLY A 47 7.84 7.75 14.16
CA GLY A 47 6.79 6.79 13.81
C GLY A 47 7.29 5.75 12.81
N TYR A 48 6.75 4.55 12.90
CA TYR A 48 6.95 3.46 11.95
C TYR A 48 5.60 3.09 11.36
N ILE A 49 5.54 3.00 10.02
CA ILE A 49 4.36 2.55 9.27
C ILE A 49 4.81 1.52 8.25
N ARG A 50 4.17 0.34 8.26
CA ARG A 50 4.41 -0.72 7.28
C ARG A 50 3.21 -0.87 6.36
N ILE A 51 3.47 -0.79 5.05
CA ILE A 51 2.48 -1.01 3.99
C ILE A 51 2.86 -2.29 3.23
N ASN A 52 1.98 -3.29 3.24
CA ASN A 52 2.22 -4.58 2.60
C ASN A 52 1.71 -4.64 1.15
N ARG A 53 0.84 -3.71 0.75
CA ARG A 53 0.25 -3.64 -0.60
C ARG A 53 -0.33 -2.27 -0.89
N PHE A 54 -0.52 -1.95 -2.15
CA PHE A 54 -1.23 -0.75 -2.58
C PHE A 54 -2.65 -1.12 -3.05
N GLY A 55 -3.61 -1.03 -2.15
CA GLY A 55 -5.05 -1.23 -2.39
C GLY A 55 -5.81 0.09 -2.56
N ALA A 56 -7.12 0.00 -2.79
CA ALA A 56 -7.98 1.17 -2.97
C ALA A 56 -8.07 2.06 -1.71
N THR A 57 -7.84 1.49 -0.53
CA THR A 57 -7.97 2.17 0.78
C THR A 57 -6.63 2.58 1.37
N THR A 58 -5.49 2.30 0.70
CA THR A 58 -4.15 2.53 1.25
C THR A 58 -3.91 3.97 1.66
N ALA A 59 -4.27 4.94 0.84
CA ALA A 59 -4.07 6.35 1.14
C ALA A 59 -4.89 6.80 2.38
N GLU A 60 -6.12 6.32 2.50
CA GLU A 60 -6.98 6.61 3.65
C GLU A 60 -6.44 5.95 4.93
N GLU A 61 -6.04 4.68 4.86
CA GLU A 61 -5.45 3.95 5.98
C GLU A 61 -4.15 4.62 6.45
N PHE A 62 -3.28 4.97 5.50
CA PHE A 62 -2.02 5.68 5.79
C PHE A 62 -2.27 7.01 6.47
N LYS A 63 -3.18 7.83 5.95
CA LYS A 63 -3.51 9.13 6.53
C LYS A 63 -4.06 9.02 7.95
N LYS A 64 -4.90 8.03 8.24
CA LYS A 64 -5.39 7.73 9.60
C LYS A 64 -4.24 7.34 10.54
N ALA A 65 -3.36 6.44 10.09
CA ALA A 65 -2.20 5.99 10.87
C ALA A 65 -1.26 7.16 11.17
N MET A 66 -0.88 7.93 10.15
CA MET A 66 -0.02 9.11 10.25
C MET A 66 -0.60 10.14 11.22
N THR A 67 -1.87 10.49 11.07
CA THR A 67 -2.56 11.44 11.99
C THR A 67 -2.54 10.94 13.44
N SER A 68 -2.74 9.62 13.65
CA SER A 68 -2.66 9.02 14.98
C SER A 68 -1.26 9.14 15.59
N LEU A 69 -0.22 8.91 14.79
CA LEU A 69 1.17 9.02 15.24
C LEU A 69 1.58 10.49 15.48
N GLN A 70 1.11 11.43 14.65
CA GLN A 70 1.34 12.86 14.84
C GLN A 70 0.73 13.35 16.15
N LYS A 71 -0.45 12.88 16.55
CA LYS A 71 -1.05 13.17 17.86
C LYS A 71 -0.22 12.63 19.02
N GLN A 72 0.58 11.59 18.81
CA GLN A 72 1.53 11.04 19.77
C GLN A 72 2.90 11.75 19.74
N GLY A 73 3.04 12.78 18.91
CA GLY A 73 4.25 13.60 18.82
C GLY A 73 5.24 13.17 17.73
N MET A 74 4.81 12.36 16.76
CA MET A 74 5.65 12.00 15.60
C MET A 74 6.09 13.25 14.83
N LYS A 75 7.38 13.31 14.55
CA LYS A 75 8.03 14.32 13.69
C LYS A 75 8.78 13.68 12.52
N ASP A 76 9.29 12.49 12.71
CA ASP A 76 10.08 11.72 11.76
C ASP A 76 9.39 10.38 11.47
N MET A 77 9.56 9.84 10.28
CA MET A 77 8.88 8.63 9.84
C MET A 77 9.84 7.61 9.22
N ILE A 78 9.61 6.34 9.58
CA ILE A 78 10.11 5.18 8.84
C ILE A 78 8.90 4.56 8.14
N LEU A 79 8.92 4.57 6.80
CA LEU A 79 7.96 3.90 5.94
C LEU A 79 8.56 2.59 5.46
N ASP A 80 7.98 1.46 5.83
CA ASP A 80 8.46 0.15 5.44
C ASP A 80 7.65 -0.40 4.26
N LEU A 81 8.33 -0.59 3.14
CA LEU A 81 7.83 -1.17 1.90
C LEU A 81 8.51 -2.52 1.57
N GLN A 82 9.24 -3.11 2.52
CA GLN A 82 9.88 -4.41 2.32
C GLN A 82 8.83 -5.51 2.09
N GLY A 83 9.06 -6.33 1.07
CA GLY A 83 8.11 -7.39 0.66
C GLY A 83 6.86 -6.89 -0.06
N ASN A 84 6.72 -5.58 -0.30
CA ASN A 84 5.54 -5.00 -0.95
C ASN A 84 5.67 -5.04 -2.48
N GLY A 85 5.00 -5.97 -3.13
CA GLY A 85 4.97 -6.13 -4.60
C GLY A 85 4.19 -5.06 -5.37
N GLY A 86 3.71 -4.01 -4.69
CA GLY A 86 2.97 -2.91 -5.32
C GLY A 86 1.45 -3.04 -5.26
N GLY A 87 0.78 -2.56 -6.30
CA GLY A 87 -0.68 -2.54 -6.41
C GLY A 87 -1.18 -1.43 -7.32
N TYR A 88 -2.18 -0.68 -6.88
CA TYR A 88 -2.78 0.36 -7.72
C TYR A 88 -1.88 1.59 -7.89
N LEU A 89 -1.74 2.04 -9.14
CA LEU A 89 -1.00 3.24 -9.51
C LEU A 89 -1.50 4.48 -8.75
N ASN A 90 -2.81 4.69 -8.71
CA ASN A 90 -3.39 5.85 -8.03
C ASN A 90 -3.08 5.86 -6.52
N ALA A 91 -3.08 4.69 -5.87
CA ALA A 91 -2.73 4.60 -4.46
C ALA A 91 -1.26 5.00 -4.19
N ALA A 92 -0.35 4.67 -5.11
CA ALA A 92 1.04 5.11 -5.03
C ALA A 92 1.18 6.62 -5.24
N ILE A 93 0.45 7.18 -6.22
CA ILE A 93 0.43 8.63 -6.48
C ILE A 93 -0.10 9.39 -5.26
N ASP A 94 -1.22 8.93 -4.69
CA ASP A 94 -1.82 9.55 -3.52
C ASP A 94 -0.90 9.48 -2.29
N LEU A 95 -0.19 8.34 -2.11
CA LEU A 95 0.77 8.21 -1.02
C LEU A 95 2.01 9.09 -1.24
N ALA A 96 2.59 9.12 -2.43
CA ALA A 96 3.73 9.97 -2.74
C ALA A 96 3.40 11.47 -2.57
N ASN A 97 2.17 11.87 -2.88
CA ASN A 97 1.69 13.22 -2.66
C ASN A 97 1.74 13.67 -1.18
N GLU A 98 1.68 12.73 -0.22
CA GLU A 98 1.80 13.09 1.21
C GLU A 98 3.19 13.62 1.57
N PHE A 99 4.20 13.29 0.77
CA PHE A 99 5.60 13.63 1.03
C PHE A 99 6.13 14.78 0.18
N LEU A 100 5.58 14.99 -1.02
CA LEU A 100 6.16 15.84 -2.05
C LEU A 100 5.56 17.24 -2.11
N GLY A 101 6.35 18.17 -2.62
CA GLY A 101 5.95 19.54 -2.88
C GLY A 101 5.07 19.71 -4.12
N GLN A 102 4.48 20.88 -4.27
CA GLN A 102 3.61 21.16 -5.42
C GLN A 102 4.40 21.10 -6.75
N LYS A 103 3.83 20.45 -7.77
CA LYS A 103 4.39 20.27 -9.11
C LYS A 103 5.65 19.39 -9.19
N GLU A 104 6.00 18.69 -8.13
CA GLU A 104 7.02 17.66 -8.19
C GLU A 104 6.46 16.44 -8.93
N LEU A 105 7.21 15.94 -9.93
CA LEU A 105 6.80 14.79 -10.73
C LEU A 105 6.88 13.53 -9.87
N ILE A 106 5.77 12.80 -9.76
CA ILE A 106 5.73 11.52 -9.04
C ILE A 106 6.10 10.37 -9.96
N VAL A 107 5.45 10.32 -11.12
CA VAL A 107 5.64 9.26 -12.11
C VAL A 107 5.08 9.72 -13.46
N TYR A 108 5.60 9.17 -14.54
CA TYR A 108 4.96 9.25 -15.85
C TYR A 108 4.72 7.85 -16.42
N THR A 109 3.76 7.75 -17.33
CA THR A 109 3.54 6.56 -18.15
C THR A 109 3.66 6.90 -19.61
N GLU A 110 4.35 6.08 -20.38
CA GLU A 110 4.53 6.24 -21.80
C GLU A 110 4.61 4.87 -22.48
N GLY A 111 4.12 4.74 -23.68
CA GLY A 111 4.18 3.48 -24.44
C GLY A 111 4.29 3.74 -25.92
N ARG A 112 4.64 2.70 -26.68
CA ARG A 112 4.83 2.81 -28.15
C ARG A 112 3.62 3.44 -28.86
N THR A 113 2.41 3.16 -28.40
CA THR A 113 1.16 3.68 -28.95
C THR A 113 0.38 4.55 -27.97
N ALA A 114 0.82 4.66 -26.74
CA ALA A 114 0.19 5.48 -25.71
C ALA A 114 1.03 6.75 -25.48
N LYS A 115 0.37 7.91 -25.58
CA LYS A 115 1.01 9.18 -25.28
C LYS A 115 1.47 9.24 -23.82
N ARG A 116 2.53 10.00 -23.59
CA ARG A 116 3.04 10.28 -22.25
C ARG A 116 1.95 10.95 -21.38
N SER A 117 1.84 10.47 -20.16
CA SER A 117 0.97 11.03 -19.12
C SER A 117 1.79 11.21 -17.85
N ASP A 118 1.90 12.44 -17.39
CA ASP A 118 2.66 12.83 -16.20
C ASP A 118 1.72 13.00 -15.01
N PHE A 119 2.18 12.56 -13.84
CA PHE A 119 1.46 12.68 -12.56
C PHE A 119 2.32 13.48 -11.58
N TYR A 120 1.81 14.63 -11.16
CA TYR A 120 2.49 15.58 -10.29
C TYR A 120 1.87 15.62 -8.90
N ALA A 121 2.69 15.91 -7.89
CA ALA A 121 2.22 16.16 -6.55
C ALA A 121 1.43 17.49 -6.48
N LYS A 122 0.39 17.49 -5.65
CA LYS A 122 -0.49 18.64 -5.41
C LYS A 122 0.08 19.60 -4.35
N GLY A 123 1.06 19.16 -3.58
CA GLY A 123 1.69 19.92 -2.51
C GLY A 123 0.79 20.15 -1.28
N ASN A 124 -0.23 19.33 -1.11
CA ASN A 124 -1.18 19.40 0.00
C ASN A 124 -1.06 18.21 0.97
N GLY A 125 0.05 17.46 0.90
CA GLY A 125 0.33 16.34 1.78
C GLY A 125 0.66 16.78 3.21
N ASP A 126 0.35 15.94 4.16
CA ASP A 126 0.46 16.22 5.60
C ASP A 126 1.84 15.86 6.18
N PHE A 127 2.74 15.23 5.40
CA PHE A 127 4.10 14.88 5.82
C PHE A 127 5.19 15.37 4.85
N ARG A 128 5.07 16.62 4.41
CA ARG A 128 6.08 17.27 3.54
C ARG A 128 7.35 17.68 4.31
N ASN A 129 7.26 17.78 5.62
CA ASN A 129 8.37 18.14 6.50
C ASN A 129 8.66 16.97 7.47
N GLY A 130 9.83 16.99 8.10
CA GLY A 130 10.30 15.90 8.95
C GLY A 130 11.18 14.91 8.19
N ARG A 131 11.99 14.16 8.91
CA ARG A 131 12.87 13.16 8.30
C ARG A 131 12.06 11.96 7.85
N LEU A 132 12.31 11.51 6.63
CA LEU A 132 11.67 10.34 6.04
C LEU A 132 12.72 9.32 5.65
N ILE A 133 12.54 8.09 6.11
CA ILE A 133 13.31 6.92 5.69
C ILE A 133 12.32 5.94 5.07
N ILE A 134 12.64 5.41 3.88
CA ILE A 134 11.86 4.33 3.25
C ILE A 134 12.71 3.07 3.22
N LEU A 135 12.18 1.99 3.78
CA LEU A 135 12.82 0.68 3.75
C LEU A 135 12.35 -0.10 2.52
N VAL A 136 13.28 -0.67 1.78
CA VAL A 136 13.04 -1.44 0.56
C VAL A 136 13.86 -2.72 0.53
N ASP A 137 13.38 -3.72 -0.23
CA ASP A 137 14.11 -4.96 -0.49
C ASP A 137 13.89 -5.44 -1.93
N GLU A 138 14.42 -6.60 -2.28
CA GLU A 138 14.32 -7.21 -3.61
C GLU A 138 12.88 -7.60 -4.03
N TYR A 139 11.93 -7.62 -3.10
CA TYR A 139 10.51 -7.87 -3.34
C TYR A 139 9.68 -6.57 -3.44
N THR A 140 10.28 -5.44 -3.08
CA THR A 140 9.67 -4.12 -3.28
C THR A 140 9.54 -3.83 -4.76
N ALA A 141 8.31 -3.69 -5.27
CA ALA A 141 8.07 -3.61 -6.71
C ALA A 141 6.96 -2.61 -7.09
N SER A 142 6.99 -2.13 -8.36
CA SER A 142 5.87 -1.41 -9.02
C SER A 142 5.42 -0.16 -8.24
N ALA A 143 4.21 -0.13 -7.69
CA ALA A 143 3.67 1.00 -6.92
C ALA A 143 4.57 1.43 -5.75
N SER A 144 5.24 0.46 -5.10
CA SER A 144 6.23 0.75 -4.05
C SER A 144 7.45 1.47 -4.59
N GLU A 145 7.89 1.12 -5.82
CA GLU A 145 9.02 1.75 -6.49
C GLU A 145 8.67 3.16 -6.98
N ILE A 146 7.40 3.42 -7.29
CA ILE A 146 6.93 4.78 -7.60
C ILE A 146 7.12 5.69 -6.39
N VAL A 147 6.69 5.25 -5.21
CA VAL A 147 6.82 6.05 -3.97
C VAL A 147 8.29 6.25 -3.59
N SER A 148 9.06 5.17 -3.54
CA SER A 148 10.50 5.25 -3.16
C SER A 148 11.31 6.02 -4.18
N GLY A 149 11.05 5.85 -5.48
CA GLY A 149 11.73 6.56 -6.56
C GLY A 149 11.41 8.06 -6.53
N ALA A 150 10.15 8.44 -6.40
CA ALA A 150 9.77 9.85 -6.31
C ALA A 150 10.37 10.54 -5.09
N VAL A 151 10.39 9.87 -3.93
CA VAL A 151 11.03 10.40 -2.71
C VAL A 151 12.54 10.54 -2.88
N GLN A 152 13.19 9.60 -3.57
CA GLN A 152 14.61 9.63 -3.86
C GLN A 152 14.97 10.74 -4.86
N ASP A 153 14.24 10.85 -5.97
CA ASP A 153 14.53 11.78 -7.06
C ASP A 153 14.38 13.25 -6.64
N TRP A 154 13.56 13.53 -5.64
CA TRP A 154 13.37 14.86 -5.06
C TRP A 154 14.16 15.10 -3.78
N ASP A 155 15.12 14.24 -3.42
CA ASP A 155 15.89 14.31 -2.17
C ASP A 155 14.99 14.50 -0.92
N ARG A 156 13.74 14.03 -1.00
CA ARG A 156 12.76 14.21 0.08
C ARG A 156 13.01 13.29 1.28
N GLY A 157 13.67 12.17 1.06
CA GLY A 157 13.96 11.17 2.08
C GLY A 157 15.07 10.23 1.68
N ILE A 158 15.45 9.36 2.62
CA ILE A 158 16.52 8.39 2.44
C ILE A 158 15.92 7.02 2.17
N ILE A 159 16.39 6.36 1.10
CA ILE A 159 16.03 5.00 0.79
C ILE A 159 17.07 4.05 1.40
N VAL A 160 16.63 3.09 2.20
CA VAL A 160 17.51 2.15 2.92
C VAL A 160 17.09 0.72 2.63
N GLY A 161 18.06 -0.14 2.36
CA GLY A 161 17.80 -1.57 2.15
C GLY A 161 18.57 -2.15 0.97
N ARG A 162 17.96 -3.09 0.27
CA ARG A 162 18.53 -3.74 -0.91
C ARG A 162 17.91 -3.20 -2.19
N ARG A 163 18.55 -3.49 -3.32
CA ARG A 163 18.03 -3.13 -4.64
C ARG A 163 16.62 -3.68 -4.82
N SER A 164 15.68 -2.81 -5.21
CA SER A 164 14.29 -3.17 -5.47
C SER A 164 14.14 -4.05 -6.72
N PHE A 165 12.95 -4.56 -6.98
CA PHE A 165 12.64 -5.50 -8.04
C PHE A 165 12.91 -4.95 -9.44
N GLY A 166 12.57 -3.68 -9.71
CA GLY A 166 12.74 -3.04 -11.02
C GLY A 166 11.55 -3.26 -11.96
N LYS A 167 10.31 -3.22 -11.46
CA LYS A 167 9.10 -3.36 -12.28
C LYS A 167 8.57 -2.00 -12.75
N GLY A 168 9.05 -1.53 -13.90
CA GLY A 168 8.62 -0.29 -14.56
C GLY A 168 7.49 -0.45 -15.59
N LEU A 169 6.57 -1.40 -15.40
CA LEU A 169 5.49 -1.69 -16.35
C LEU A 169 4.12 -1.46 -15.72
N VAL A 170 3.21 -0.80 -16.48
CA VAL A 170 1.79 -0.67 -16.12
C VAL A 170 0.99 -1.74 -16.85
N GLN A 171 0.25 -2.54 -16.09
CA GLN A 171 -0.65 -3.57 -16.60
C GLN A 171 -2.08 -3.06 -16.57
N ARG A 172 -2.82 -3.27 -17.66
CA ARG A 172 -4.27 -2.99 -17.73
C ARG A 172 -5.01 -4.29 -18.03
N PRO A 173 -6.09 -4.59 -17.30
CA PRO A 173 -6.94 -5.71 -17.66
C PRO A 173 -7.67 -5.41 -18.97
N ILE A 174 -7.79 -6.43 -19.83
CA ILE A 174 -8.60 -6.38 -21.05
C ILE A 174 -9.60 -7.53 -20.96
N ASP A 175 -10.87 -7.17 -20.89
CA ASP A 175 -11.96 -8.15 -20.87
C ASP A 175 -12.14 -8.73 -22.26
N LEU A 176 -12.28 -10.04 -22.36
CA LEU A 176 -12.57 -10.78 -23.60
C LEU A 176 -14.06 -11.09 -23.73
N GLN A 177 -14.51 -11.39 -24.96
CA GLN A 177 -15.92 -11.64 -25.26
C GLN A 177 -16.51 -12.87 -24.53
N ASP A 178 -15.68 -13.82 -24.15
CA ASP A 178 -16.05 -15.02 -23.39
C ASP A 178 -16.10 -14.80 -21.87
N GLY A 179 -15.89 -13.58 -21.41
CA GLY A 179 -15.85 -13.21 -19.99
C GLY A 179 -14.53 -13.50 -19.29
N SER A 180 -13.52 -13.99 -20.02
CA SER A 180 -12.14 -14.09 -19.51
C SER A 180 -11.42 -12.73 -19.58
N MET A 181 -10.28 -12.62 -18.90
CA MET A 181 -9.52 -11.38 -18.83
C MET A 181 -8.03 -11.66 -19.12
N ILE A 182 -7.44 -10.85 -19.98
CA ILE A 182 -5.98 -10.78 -20.18
C ILE A 182 -5.42 -9.60 -19.37
N ARG A 183 -4.25 -9.82 -18.76
CA ARG A 183 -3.54 -8.79 -18.02
C ARG A 183 -2.09 -8.72 -18.48
#